data_e102272e163e87d98b1a306bb2309a20
#
_entry.id   e102272e163e87d98b1a306bb2309a20
#
_cell.length_a   1.000
_cell.length_b   1.000
_cell.length_c   1.000
_cell.angle_alpha   90.00
_cell.angle_beta   90.00
_cell.angle_gamma   90.00
#
_symmetry.space_group_name_H-M   'P 1'
#
loop_
_entity.id
_entity.type
_entity.pdbx_description
1 polymer ?
#
loop_
_entity_poly.entity_id
_entity_poly.type
_entity_poly.pdbx_seq_one_letter_code
_entity_poly.pdbx_strand_id
1 'polypeptide(L)' 'MQEVHVACPCCKNKRLFDADPAAVEGIIKIKCPICKAVVTVSFHQKKVRTERIGA' A
#
# COMPACT_ATOMS: atom_id res chain seq x y z
N MET A 1 17.07 -1.57 8.04
CA MET A 1 15.80 -2.10 7.53
C MET A 1 14.64 -1.36 8.18
N GLN A 2 13.81 -0.76 7.37
CA GLN A 2 12.65 -0.02 7.86
C GLN A 2 11.39 -0.57 7.22
N GLU A 3 10.65 -1.33 7.97
CA GLU A 3 9.36 -1.78 7.52
C GLU A 3 8.32 -0.70 7.74
N VAL A 4 7.52 -0.45 6.73
CA VAL A 4 6.45 0.51 6.77
C VAL A 4 5.12 -0.22 6.64
N HIS A 5 4.19 0.10 7.51
CA HIS A 5 2.84 -0.44 7.41
C HIS A 5 2.06 0.36 6.39
N VAL A 6 1.59 -0.31 5.36
CA VAL A 6 0.79 0.35 4.32
C VAL A 6 -0.67 0.23 4.72
N ALA A 7 -1.33 1.37 4.85
CA ALA A 7 -2.73 1.42 5.25
C ALA A 7 -3.64 1.51 4.02
N CYS A 8 -4.84 0.98 4.17
CA CYS A 8 -5.85 1.11 3.12
C CYS A 8 -6.42 2.53 3.15
N PRO A 9 -6.43 3.23 2.02
CA PRO A 9 -6.97 4.60 1.99
C PRO A 9 -8.48 4.65 1.97
N CYS A 10 -9.14 3.52 1.80
CA CYS A 10 -10.59 3.46 1.63
C CYS A 10 -11.32 3.10 2.92
N CYS A 11 -10.74 2.28 3.75
CA CYS A 11 -11.37 1.84 4.99
C CYS A 11 -10.45 2.09 6.18
N LYS A 12 -10.88 1.65 7.36
CA LYS A 12 -10.11 1.88 8.58
C LYS A 12 -9.02 0.84 8.80
N ASN A 13 -8.70 0.06 7.79
CA ASN A 13 -7.64 -0.93 7.90
C ASN A 13 -6.29 -0.22 7.95
N LYS A 14 -5.70 -0.17 9.13
CA LYS A 14 -4.44 0.53 9.32
C LYS A 14 -3.24 -0.26 8.85
N ARG A 15 -3.41 -1.55 8.54
CA ARG A 15 -2.32 -2.41 8.15
C ARG A 15 -2.75 -3.33 7.03
N LEU A 16 -2.66 -2.83 5.82
CA LEU A 16 -2.97 -3.62 4.63
C LEU A 16 -1.89 -4.67 4.38
N PHE A 17 -0.64 -4.24 4.43
CA PHE A 17 0.52 -5.11 4.34
C PHE A 17 1.75 -4.33 4.78
N ASP A 18 2.83 -5.06 4.99
CA ASP A 18 4.10 -4.46 5.39
C ASP A 18 5.06 -4.49 4.20
N ALA A 19 5.82 -3.42 4.03
CA ALA A 19 6.80 -3.33 2.98
C ALA A 19 7.99 -2.51 3.43
N ASP A 20 9.13 -2.77 2.80
CA ASP A 20 10.34 -2.00 3.03
C ASP A 20 10.58 -1.13 1.78
N PRO A 21 10.28 0.16 1.86
CA PRO A 21 10.43 1.04 0.68
C PRO A 21 11.87 1.21 0.23
N ALA A 22 12.83 0.84 1.05
CA ALA A 22 14.23 0.88 0.65
C ALA A 22 14.60 -0.34 -0.20
N ALA A 23 13.89 -1.46 -0.02
CA ALA A 23 14.16 -2.69 -0.75
C ALA A 23 13.23 -2.89 -1.93
N VAL A 24 12.07 -2.23 -1.94
CA VAL A 24 11.05 -2.38 -2.98
C VAL A 24 10.93 -1.07 -3.75
N GLU A 25 10.89 -1.18 -5.06
CA GLU A 25 10.69 -0.03 -5.92
C GLU A 25 9.72 -0.41 -7.04
N GLY A 26 8.86 0.54 -7.42
CA GLY A 26 7.88 0.33 -8.45
C GLY A 26 6.46 0.49 -7.95
N ILE A 27 5.51 -0.05 -8.71
CA ILE A 27 4.09 0.08 -8.41
C ILE A 27 3.49 -1.32 -8.33
N ILE A 28 2.71 -1.55 -7.27
CA ILE A 28 1.98 -2.80 -7.11
C ILE A 28 0.49 -2.51 -6.92
N LYS A 29 -0.33 -3.47 -7.29
CA LYS A 29 -1.77 -3.42 -7.06
C LYS A 29 -2.14 -4.48 -6.06
N ILE A 30 -2.94 -4.10 -5.07
CA ILE A 30 -3.37 -5.02 -4.04
C ILE A 30 -4.84 -4.78 -3.74
N LYS A 31 -5.55 -5.84 -3.38
CA LYS A 31 -6.96 -5.74 -3.04
C LYS A 31 -7.11 -5.83 -1.53
N CYS A 32 -7.77 -4.84 -0.96
CA CYS A 32 -8.04 -4.83 0.47
C CYS A 32 -9.04 -5.94 0.82
N PRO A 33 -8.71 -6.81 1.79
CA PRO A 33 -9.61 -7.90 2.16
C PRO A 33 -10.83 -7.42 2.96
N ILE A 34 -10.82 -6.21 3.45
CA ILE A 34 -11.91 -5.68 4.27
C ILE A 34 -12.93 -4.93 3.42
N CYS A 35 -12.50 -3.93 2.68
CA CYS A 35 -13.42 -3.14 1.86
C CYS A 35 -13.44 -3.58 0.39
N LYS A 36 -12.60 -4.52 0.02
CA LYS A 36 -12.49 -5.08 -1.33
C LYS A 36 -12.13 -4.05 -2.40
N ALA A 37 -11.61 -2.92 -1.99
CA ALA A 37 -11.16 -1.91 -2.93
C ALA A 37 -9.79 -2.28 -3.50
N VAL A 38 -9.56 -1.93 -4.75
CA VAL A 38 -8.25 -2.12 -5.37
C VAL A 38 -7.40 -0.91 -5.06
N VAL A 39 -6.24 -1.14 -4.50
CA VAL A 39 -5.33 -0.08 -4.08
C VAL A 39 -4.03 -0.22 -4.84
N THR A 40 -3.56 0.90 -5.39
CA THR A 40 -2.24 0.96 -6.00
C THR A 40 -1.27 1.50 -4.97
N VAL A 41 -0.15 0.82 -4.81
CA VAL A 41 0.90 1.25 -3.90
C VAL A 41 2.14 1.54 -4.72
N SER A 42 2.61 2.77 -4.64
CA SER A 42 3.80 3.20 -5.35
C SER A 42 4.97 3.34 -4.38
N PHE A 43 6.09 2.75 -4.75
CA PHE A 43 7.34 2.88 -3.99
C PHE A 43 8.34 3.68 -4.83
N HIS A 44 8.73 4.83 -4.33
CA HIS A 44 9.65 5.70 -5.05
C HIS A 44 10.52 6.47 -4.07
N GLN A 45 11.83 6.39 -4.24
CA GLN A 45 12.79 7.11 -3.41
C GLN A 45 12.53 6.94 -1.91
N LYS A 46 12.34 5.72 -1.48
CA LYS A 46 12.08 5.36 -0.09
C LYS A 46 10.77 5.93 0.44
N LYS A 47 9.86 6.31 -0.45
CA LYS A 47 8.54 6.80 -0.08
C LYS A 47 7.46 5.84 -0.55
N VAL A 48 6.39 5.79 0.20
CA VAL A 48 5.25 4.93 -0.12
C VAL A 48 4.03 5.80 -0.33
N ARG A 49 3.34 5.57 -1.43
CA ARG A 49 2.10 6.28 -1.74
C ARG A 49 1.02 5.28 -2.07
N THR A 50 -0.14 5.47 -1.47
CA THR A 50 -1.28 4.61 -1.74
C THR A 50 -2.37 5.39 -2.45
N GLU A 51 -3.07 4.72 -3.35
CA GLU A 51 -4.15 5.33 -4.10
C GLU A 51 -5.22 4.30 -4.41
N ARG A 52 -6.47 4.65 -4.18
CA ARG A 52 -7.58 3.77 -4.48
C ARG A 52 -7.94 3.89 -5.96
N ILE A 53 -7.99 2.75 -6.67
CA ILE A 53 -8.33 2.74 -8.08
C ILE A 53 -9.77 2.33 -8.32
N GLY A 54 -10.34 1.50 -7.46
CA GLY A 54 -11.69 1.03 -7.67
C GLY A 54 -12.19 0.23 -6.49
N ALA A 55 -13.41 -0.16 -6.56
CA ALA A 55 -14.06 -0.95 -5.51
C ALA A 55 -14.36 -2.35 -6.02
#